data_9a13afe30787a2eb196239044041a6d9
#
_entry.id   9a13afe30787a2eb196239044041a6d9
#
_cell.length_a   1.000
_cell.length_b   1.000
_cell.length_c   1.000
_cell.angle_alpha   90.00
_cell.angle_beta   90.00
_cell.angle_gamma   90.00
#
_symmetry.space_group_name_H-M   'P 1'
#
loop_
_entity.id
_entity.type
_entity.pdbx_description
1 polymer ?
#
loop_
_entity_poly.entity_id
_entity_poly.type
_entity_poly.pdbx_seq_one_letter_code
_entity_poly.pdbx_strand_id
1 'polypeptide(L)'
;MDKGEQFLERNPKRDKVQMVPQHISDKKGLVAVDVTWGEIQTIQAADGIRTVGEREVIKQLQNGLPVIDVRAPGTRNGIRIAGTKAIPISDIVDRIDELNRSKPTIFFCNGPQCPQSQKAIHMLLKAGYPAEKMWYYRGGMHDWMTLGLPVVEDNE
;
A
#
# COMPACT_ATOMS: atom_id res chain seq x y z
N MET A 1 -13.37 17.77 13.23
CA MET A 1 -12.47 16.61 13.30
C MET A 1 -11.08 17.01 12.88
N ASP A 2 -10.07 16.74 13.66
CA ASP A 2 -8.72 17.06 13.25
C ASP A 2 -8.23 16.10 12.14
N LYS A 3 -7.15 16.50 11.49
CA LYS A 3 -6.62 15.77 10.34
C LYS A 3 -6.13 14.36 10.68
N GLY A 4 -5.72 14.13 11.94
CA GLY A 4 -5.28 12.81 12.40
C GLY A 4 -6.43 11.83 12.57
N GLU A 5 -7.59 12.28 13.04
CA GLU A 5 -8.73 11.40 13.29
C GLU A 5 -9.30 10.83 12.00
N GLN A 6 -9.29 11.59 10.89
CA GLN A 6 -9.88 11.12 9.63
C GLN A 6 -9.21 9.85 9.09
N PHE A 7 -7.94 9.58 9.44
CA PHE A 7 -7.25 8.37 9.01
C PHE A 7 -7.61 7.14 9.84
N LEU A 8 -8.32 7.34 10.95
CA LEU A 8 -8.83 6.25 11.77
C LEU A 8 -10.29 5.92 11.45
N GLU A 9 -10.97 6.81 10.75
CA GLU A 9 -12.38 6.64 10.42
C GLU A 9 -12.57 5.49 9.44
N ARG A 10 -13.42 4.54 9.82
CA ARG A 10 -13.70 3.36 9.01
C ARG A 10 -15.10 3.47 8.41
N ASN A 11 -15.29 2.84 7.25
CA ASN A 11 -16.60 2.79 6.63
C ASN A 11 -17.56 1.98 7.53
N PRO A 12 -18.64 2.60 8.06
CA PRO A 12 -19.56 1.91 8.95
C PRO A 12 -20.50 0.94 8.23
N LYS A 13 -20.62 1.07 6.91
CA LYS A 13 -21.49 0.22 6.09
C LYS A 13 -20.65 -0.63 5.16
N ARG A 14 -20.90 -1.94 5.20
CA ARG A 14 -20.26 -2.89 4.30
C ARG A 14 -21.32 -3.60 3.50
N ASP A 15 -21.13 -3.62 2.18
CA ASP A 15 -21.94 -4.43 1.30
C ASP A 15 -21.42 -5.87 1.37
N LYS A 16 -22.25 -6.79 1.86
CA LYS A 16 -21.90 -8.20 1.99
C LYS A 16 -21.50 -8.83 0.66
N VAL A 17 -22.05 -8.32 -0.42
CA VAL A 17 -21.74 -8.84 -1.77
C VAL A 17 -20.32 -8.50 -2.20
N GLN A 18 -19.76 -7.42 -1.66
CA GLN A 18 -18.41 -6.97 -1.99
C GLN A 18 -17.34 -7.39 -0.98
N MET A 19 -17.72 -8.14 0.03
CA MET A 19 -16.73 -8.67 0.97
C MET A 19 -15.89 -9.75 0.29
N VAL A 20 -14.58 -9.63 0.40
CA VAL A 20 -13.65 -10.65 -0.09
C VAL A 20 -12.73 -11.08 1.05
N PRO A 21 -12.43 -12.36 1.15
CA PRO A 21 -12.95 -13.46 0.31
C PRO A 21 -14.41 -13.79 0.62
N GLN A 22 -15.13 -14.32 -0.36
CA GLN A 22 -16.51 -14.76 -0.21
C GLN A 22 -16.61 -16.24 -0.47
N HIS A 23 -17.47 -16.92 0.30
CA HIS A 23 -17.76 -18.32 0.06
C HIS A 23 -18.53 -18.51 -1.24
N ILE A 24 -18.12 -19.46 -2.07
CA ILE A 24 -18.83 -19.82 -3.28
C ILE A 24 -19.79 -20.95 -2.93
N SER A 25 -21.10 -20.69 -2.94
CA SER A 25 -22.13 -21.57 -2.38
C SER A 25 -22.22 -22.94 -3.02
N ASP A 26 -21.91 -23.05 -4.31
CA ASP A 26 -22.04 -24.29 -5.07
C ASP A 26 -20.69 -25.02 -5.27
N LYS A 27 -19.61 -24.52 -4.67
CA LYS A 27 -18.26 -25.10 -4.81
C LYS A 27 -17.58 -25.23 -3.46
N LYS A 28 -17.69 -26.42 -2.87
CA LYS A 28 -17.14 -26.72 -1.57
C LYS A 28 -15.63 -26.47 -1.52
N GLY A 29 -15.20 -25.71 -0.52
CA GLY A 29 -13.79 -25.44 -0.29
C GLY A 29 -13.20 -24.30 -1.11
N LEU A 30 -14.01 -23.66 -1.96
CA LEU A 30 -13.55 -22.52 -2.75
C LEU A 30 -14.12 -21.21 -2.24
N VAL A 31 -13.34 -20.16 -2.39
CA VAL A 31 -13.75 -18.80 -2.05
C VAL A 31 -13.47 -17.86 -3.20
N ALA A 32 -14.31 -16.88 -3.40
CA ALA A 32 -14.05 -15.80 -4.33
C ALA A 32 -13.04 -14.85 -3.70
N VAL A 33 -12.05 -14.43 -4.49
CA VAL A 33 -10.98 -13.55 -4.02
C VAL A 33 -10.90 -12.31 -4.89
N ASP A 34 -10.11 -11.35 -4.41
CA ASP A 34 -9.77 -10.16 -5.17
C ASP A 34 -9.15 -10.55 -6.53
N VAL A 35 -9.49 -9.79 -7.56
CA VAL A 35 -8.98 -10.01 -8.92
C VAL A 35 -7.56 -9.52 -9.13
N THR A 36 -6.92 -8.96 -8.12
CA THR A 36 -5.53 -8.54 -8.20
C THR A 36 -4.63 -9.78 -8.11
N TRP A 37 -4.07 -10.17 -9.26
CA TRP A 37 -3.27 -11.39 -9.36
C TRP A 37 -1.78 -11.09 -9.38
N GLY A 38 -1.02 -11.93 -8.72
CA GLY A 38 0.43 -11.92 -8.69
C GLY A 38 0.92 -12.97 -7.72
N GLU A 39 2.22 -13.15 -7.64
CA GLU A 39 2.80 -14.04 -6.65
C GLU A 39 2.63 -13.45 -5.25
N ILE A 40 2.36 -14.32 -4.29
CA ILE A 40 2.34 -13.94 -2.88
C ILE A 40 3.74 -13.44 -2.51
N GLN A 41 3.82 -12.22 -2.05
CA GLN A 41 5.08 -11.58 -1.72
C GLN A 41 5.59 -12.06 -0.35
N THR A 42 6.90 -12.07 -0.18
CA THR A 42 7.52 -12.36 1.11
C THR A 42 7.12 -11.31 2.14
N ILE A 43 7.18 -11.67 3.42
CA ILE A 43 6.87 -10.73 4.50
C ILE A 43 7.85 -9.56 4.50
N GLN A 44 9.14 -9.85 4.33
CA GLN A 44 10.19 -8.84 4.28
C GLN A 44 10.61 -8.58 2.83
N ALA A 45 10.64 -7.32 2.43
CA ALA A 45 10.99 -6.97 1.06
C ALA A 45 12.48 -7.22 0.75
N ALA A 46 13.35 -6.98 1.72
CA ALA A 46 14.79 -7.20 1.63
C ALA A 46 15.39 -7.08 3.03
N ASP A 47 16.66 -7.48 3.17
CA ASP A 47 17.38 -7.34 4.45
C ASP A 47 17.42 -5.88 4.89
N GLY A 48 17.13 -5.65 6.17
CA GLY A 48 17.14 -4.31 6.75
C GLY A 48 15.89 -3.47 6.48
N ILE A 49 14.95 -3.98 5.68
CA ILE A 49 13.69 -3.30 5.40
C ILE A 49 12.63 -3.78 6.39
N ARG A 50 12.09 -2.83 7.17
CA ARG A 50 11.03 -3.13 8.13
C ARG A 50 9.69 -3.27 7.42
N THR A 51 8.97 -4.35 7.69
CA THR A 51 7.59 -4.53 7.25
C THR A 51 6.67 -3.91 8.29
N VAL A 52 5.72 -3.09 7.84
CA VAL A 52 4.78 -2.38 8.71
C VAL A 52 3.35 -2.73 8.35
N GLY A 53 2.44 -2.44 9.26
CA GLY A 53 1.01 -2.63 9.08
C GLY A 53 0.25 -1.31 9.04
N GLU A 54 -1.09 -1.41 9.11
CA GLU A 54 -1.99 -0.27 8.99
C GLU A 54 -1.75 0.80 10.05
N ARG A 55 -1.42 0.40 11.27
CA ARG A 55 -1.21 1.35 12.37
C ARG A 55 -0.03 2.27 12.09
N GLU A 56 1.05 1.73 11.54
CA GLU A 56 2.24 2.51 11.18
C GLU A 56 1.95 3.43 10.00
N VAL A 57 1.18 2.96 9.01
CA VAL A 57 0.74 3.80 7.88
C VAL A 57 -0.09 4.97 8.39
N ILE A 58 -1.07 4.69 9.24
CA ILE A 58 -1.93 5.74 9.84
C ILE A 58 -1.08 6.76 10.58
N LYS A 59 -0.14 6.30 11.39
CA LYS A 59 0.74 7.18 12.16
C LYS A 59 1.61 8.07 11.26
N GLN A 60 2.16 7.50 10.17
CA GLN A 60 2.91 8.26 9.18
C GLN A 60 2.05 9.37 8.57
N LEU A 61 0.83 9.02 8.16
CA LEU A 61 -0.10 9.98 7.57
C LEU A 61 -0.49 11.07 8.56
N GLN A 62 -0.77 10.71 9.82
CA GLN A 62 -1.10 11.67 10.88
C GLN A 62 0.03 12.67 11.13
N ASN A 63 1.26 12.22 11.03
CA ASN A 63 2.45 13.03 11.27
C ASN A 63 2.95 13.77 10.03
N GLY A 64 2.26 13.66 8.91
CA GLY A 64 2.68 14.28 7.66
C GLY A 64 3.96 13.70 7.07
N LEU A 65 4.29 12.46 7.44
CA LEU A 65 5.48 11.77 6.94
C LEU A 65 5.15 10.98 5.66
N PRO A 66 6.18 10.70 4.83
CA PRO A 66 5.91 10.17 3.49
C PRO A 66 5.39 8.72 3.48
N VAL A 67 4.29 8.53 2.76
CA VAL A 67 3.76 7.23 2.38
C VAL A 67 3.60 7.26 0.86
N ILE A 68 4.34 6.41 0.17
CA ILE A 68 4.47 6.45 -1.29
C ILE A 68 3.72 5.29 -1.93
N ASP A 69 2.80 5.64 -2.81
CA ASP A 69 2.08 4.69 -3.65
C ASP A 69 2.89 4.48 -4.93
N VAL A 70 3.48 3.31 -5.10
CA VAL A 70 4.34 3.02 -6.26
C VAL A 70 3.61 2.31 -7.38
N ARG A 71 2.29 2.19 -7.31
CA ARG A 71 1.52 1.51 -8.34
C ARG A 71 1.68 2.17 -9.70
N ALA A 72 1.85 1.35 -10.74
CA ALA A 72 1.77 1.82 -12.12
C ALA A 72 0.35 2.39 -12.35
N PRO A 73 0.20 3.46 -13.15
CA PRO A 73 -1.11 4.12 -13.34
C PRO A 73 -2.24 3.17 -13.73
N GLY A 74 -1.96 2.18 -14.58
CA GLY A 74 -2.98 1.22 -15.03
C GLY A 74 -3.46 0.24 -13.97
N THR A 75 -2.84 0.20 -12.79
CA THR A 75 -3.20 -0.72 -11.70
C THR A 75 -3.84 -0.02 -10.50
N ARG A 76 -4.18 1.26 -10.63
CA ARG A 76 -4.65 2.07 -9.49
C ARG A 76 -6.16 2.00 -9.26
N ASN A 77 -6.91 1.52 -10.23
CA ASN A 77 -8.37 1.31 -10.13
C ASN A 77 -9.17 2.55 -9.70
N GLY A 78 -8.66 3.75 -9.98
CA GLY A 78 -9.38 5.00 -9.71
C GLY A 78 -9.45 5.43 -8.26
N ILE A 79 -8.77 4.74 -7.35
CA ILE A 79 -8.78 5.08 -5.92
C ILE A 79 -7.38 5.03 -5.34
N ARG A 80 -7.19 5.79 -4.25
CA ARG A 80 -5.93 5.78 -3.50
C ARG A 80 -6.17 6.00 -2.01
N ILE A 81 -5.19 5.70 -1.20
CA ILE A 81 -5.23 6.02 0.23
C ILE A 81 -5.06 7.54 0.38
N ALA A 82 -5.96 8.15 1.13
CA ALA A 82 -5.91 9.60 1.39
C ALA A 82 -4.57 9.99 2.03
N GLY A 83 -3.97 11.07 1.54
CA GLY A 83 -2.72 11.61 2.09
C GLY A 83 -1.43 11.00 1.56
N THR A 84 -1.52 9.99 0.70
CA THR A 84 -0.34 9.38 0.07
C THR A 84 0.13 10.17 -1.14
N LYS A 85 1.39 10.00 -1.48
CA LYS A 85 1.98 10.58 -2.70
C LYS A 85 2.22 9.46 -3.71
N ALA A 86 1.78 9.69 -4.94
CA ALA A 86 1.99 8.74 -6.02
C ALA A 86 3.34 9.01 -6.69
N ILE A 87 4.21 8.00 -6.67
CA ILE A 87 5.43 7.97 -7.48
C ILE A 87 5.49 6.59 -8.11
N PRO A 88 5.03 6.45 -9.37
CA PRO A 88 5.00 5.13 -10.02
C PRO A 88 6.35 4.46 -10.03
N ILE A 89 6.34 3.12 -9.99
CA ILE A 89 7.59 2.34 -9.99
C ILE A 89 8.51 2.72 -11.17
N SER A 90 7.93 3.06 -12.32
CA SER A 90 8.71 3.51 -13.48
C SER A 90 9.51 4.79 -13.24
N ASP A 91 9.07 5.62 -12.28
CA ASP A 91 9.66 6.93 -12.01
C ASP A 91 10.46 6.96 -10.71
N ILE A 92 10.39 5.91 -9.88
CA ILE A 92 10.85 5.98 -8.49
C ILE A 92 12.36 6.30 -8.37
N VAL A 93 13.19 5.74 -9.25
CA VAL A 93 14.63 5.98 -9.22
C VAL A 93 14.94 7.39 -9.75
N ASP A 94 14.27 7.82 -10.82
CA ASP A 94 14.47 9.16 -11.38
C ASP A 94 14.02 10.26 -10.42
N ARG A 95 13.08 9.94 -9.53
CA ARG A 95 12.51 10.87 -8.55
C ARG A 95 13.04 10.62 -7.13
N ILE A 96 14.16 9.95 -7.01
CA ILE A 96 14.76 9.58 -5.72
C ILE A 96 15.02 10.79 -4.82
N ASP A 97 15.30 11.96 -5.42
CA ASP A 97 15.57 13.19 -4.69
C ASP A 97 14.31 13.77 -3.99
N GLU A 98 13.12 13.27 -4.37
CA GLU A 98 11.87 13.66 -3.69
C GLU A 98 11.64 12.88 -2.39
N LEU A 99 12.44 11.86 -2.13
CA LEU A 99 12.32 11.04 -0.93
C LEU A 99 13.07 11.66 0.25
N ASN A 100 12.50 11.55 1.43
CA ASN A 100 13.08 12.11 2.65
C ASN A 100 14.07 11.13 3.28
N ARG A 101 15.37 11.44 3.20
CA ARG A 101 16.43 10.58 3.75
C ARG A 101 16.60 10.69 5.27
N SER A 102 15.96 11.68 5.91
CA SER A 102 16.04 11.87 7.35
C SER A 102 14.99 11.08 8.14
N LYS A 103 13.90 10.68 7.48
CA LYS A 103 12.79 9.94 8.09
C LYS A 103 12.46 8.71 7.23
N PRO A 104 11.99 7.62 7.85
CA PRO A 104 11.55 6.46 7.07
C PRO A 104 10.38 6.81 6.14
N THR A 105 10.40 6.24 4.95
CA THR A 105 9.33 6.33 3.96
C THR A 105 8.66 4.97 3.84
N ILE A 106 7.33 4.95 3.86
CA ILE A 106 6.57 3.72 3.62
C ILE A 106 6.27 3.59 2.14
N PHE A 107 6.53 2.42 1.57
CA PHE A 107 6.20 2.08 0.18
C PHE A 107 5.14 0.99 0.15
N PHE A 108 4.15 1.13 -0.73
CA PHE A 108 3.11 0.12 -0.90
C PHE A 108 2.59 0.08 -2.34
N CYS A 109 1.84 -0.97 -2.64
CA CYS A 109 1.12 -1.11 -3.90
C CYS A 109 -0.24 -1.78 -3.65
N ASN A 110 -0.71 -2.66 -4.53
CA ASN A 110 -2.08 -3.17 -4.41
C ASN A 110 -2.30 -4.20 -3.30
N GLY A 111 -1.27 -4.87 -2.83
CA GLY A 111 -1.44 -5.80 -1.72
C GLY A 111 -0.41 -6.93 -1.70
N PRO A 112 -0.70 -7.99 -0.90
CA PRO A 112 0.25 -9.09 -0.72
C PRO A 112 0.60 -9.88 -1.99
N GLN A 113 -0.18 -9.73 -3.05
CA GLN A 113 0.06 -10.38 -4.34
C GLN A 113 0.64 -9.42 -5.38
N CYS A 114 1.00 -8.19 -4.99
CA CYS A 114 1.51 -7.18 -5.91
C CYS A 114 3.02 -7.01 -5.71
N PRO A 115 3.84 -7.23 -6.74
CA PRO A 115 5.30 -7.13 -6.60
C PRO A 115 5.86 -5.73 -6.75
N GLN A 116 5.04 -4.73 -7.09
CA GLN A 116 5.53 -3.41 -7.46
C GLN A 116 6.32 -2.73 -6.34
N SER A 117 5.82 -2.76 -5.10
CA SER A 117 6.52 -2.11 -3.98
C SER A 117 7.82 -2.78 -3.62
N GLN A 118 7.90 -4.12 -3.64
CA GLN A 118 9.16 -4.82 -3.42
C GLN A 118 10.18 -4.52 -4.52
N LYS A 119 9.73 -4.51 -5.78
CA LYS A 119 10.61 -4.15 -6.90
C LYS A 119 11.10 -2.72 -6.78
N ALA A 120 10.23 -1.78 -6.39
CA ALA A 120 10.62 -0.38 -6.18
C ALA A 120 11.69 -0.27 -5.09
N ILE A 121 11.51 -0.97 -3.97
CA ILE A 121 12.49 -1.01 -2.88
C ILE A 121 13.82 -1.57 -3.36
N HIS A 122 13.82 -2.68 -4.11
CA HIS A 122 15.04 -3.26 -4.66
C HIS A 122 15.74 -2.30 -5.62
N MET A 123 14.99 -1.60 -6.46
CA MET A 123 15.55 -0.59 -7.38
C MET A 123 16.21 0.55 -6.61
N LEU A 124 15.57 1.02 -5.53
CA LEU A 124 16.12 2.07 -4.68
C LEU A 124 17.37 1.62 -3.94
N LEU A 125 17.38 0.40 -3.41
CA LEU A 125 18.58 -0.18 -2.78
C LEU A 125 19.73 -0.24 -3.76
N LYS A 126 19.48 -0.69 -4.98
CA LYS A 126 20.50 -0.76 -6.05
C LYS A 126 21.02 0.63 -6.41
N ALA A 127 20.18 1.66 -6.31
CA ALA A 127 20.57 3.04 -6.54
C ALA A 127 21.26 3.70 -5.34
N GLY A 128 21.48 2.96 -4.25
CA GLY A 128 22.20 3.46 -3.07
C GLY A 128 21.33 4.09 -1.99
N TYR A 129 20.00 3.97 -2.09
CA TYR A 129 19.11 4.50 -1.05
C TYR A 129 19.21 3.64 0.22
N PRO A 130 19.29 4.25 1.43
CA PRO A 130 19.53 3.47 2.65
C PRO A 130 18.34 2.62 3.06
N ALA A 131 18.61 1.34 3.37
CA ALA A 131 17.59 0.38 3.75
C ALA A 131 16.80 0.82 4.99
N GLU A 132 17.49 1.40 6.00
CA GLU A 132 16.87 1.82 7.24
C GLU A 132 15.87 2.98 7.08
N LYS A 133 15.86 3.61 5.92
CA LYS A 133 14.93 4.68 5.58
C LYS A 133 13.77 4.21 4.70
N MET A 134 13.64 2.92 4.50
CA MET A 134 12.55 2.33 3.74
C MET A 134 11.76 1.33 4.57
N TRP A 135 10.45 1.54 4.64
CA TRP A 135 9.52 0.61 5.26
C TRP A 135 8.56 0.07 4.20
N TYR A 136 8.15 -1.16 4.36
CA TYR A 136 7.30 -1.86 3.42
C TYR A 136 5.94 -2.15 4.03
N TYR A 137 4.88 -1.58 3.44
CA TYR A 137 3.50 -1.91 3.79
C TYR A 137 2.98 -2.97 2.80
N ARG A 138 3.20 -4.23 3.18
CA ARG A 138 2.86 -5.38 2.34
C ARG A 138 1.35 -5.48 2.06
N GLY A 139 0.51 -5.14 3.04
CA GLY A 139 -0.94 -5.25 2.92
C GLY A 139 -1.52 -4.39 1.80
N GLY A 140 -0.96 -3.21 1.59
CA GLY A 140 -1.33 -2.33 0.48
C GLY A 140 -2.80 -1.96 0.44
N MET A 141 -3.27 -1.64 -0.77
CA MET A 141 -4.68 -1.25 -0.98
C MET A 141 -5.65 -2.35 -0.53
N HIS A 142 -5.29 -3.60 -0.78
CA HIS A 142 -6.15 -4.74 -0.44
C HIS A 142 -6.51 -4.76 1.06
N ASP A 143 -5.52 -4.76 1.92
CA ASP A 143 -5.74 -4.84 3.36
C ASP A 143 -6.37 -3.55 3.89
N TRP A 144 -5.93 -2.40 3.38
CA TRP A 144 -6.46 -1.10 3.74
C TRP A 144 -7.97 -1.03 3.50
N MET A 145 -8.41 -1.43 2.31
CA MET A 145 -9.82 -1.42 1.93
C MET A 145 -10.63 -2.48 2.67
N THR A 146 -10.05 -3.66 2.87
CA THR A 146 -10.71 -4.75 3.60
C THR A 146 -11.05 -4.31 5.04
N LEU A 147 -10.19 -3.49 5.63
CA LEU A 147 -10.42 -2.93 6.96
C LEU A 147 -11.36 -1.71 6.95
N GLY A 148 -11.81 -1.28 5.80
CA GLY A 148 -12.70 -0.12 5.67
C GLY A 148 -12.04 1.22 5.96
N LEU A 149 -10.72 1.30 5.83
CA LEU A 149 -9.98 2.54 6.06
C LEU A 149 -10.16 3.51 4.89
N PRO A 150 -9.97 4.83 5.12
CA PRO A 150 -10.36 5.85 4.13
C PRO A 150 -9.59 5.77 2.82
N VAL A 151 -10.34 5.83 1.72
CA VAL A 151 -9.78 6.01 0.37
C VAL A 151 -10.44 7.20 -0.28
N VAL A 152 -9.78 7.76 -1.27
CA VAL A 152 -10.28 8.88 -2.06
C VAL A 152 -10.15 8.56 -3.54
N GLU A 153 -10.88 9.30 -4.38
CA GLU A 153 -10.74 9.19 -5.82
C GLU A 153 -9.31 9.56 -6.23
N ASP A 154 -8.80 8.79 -7.17
CA ASP A 154 -7.48 9.02 -7.74
C ASP A 154 -7.64 9.88 -9.00
N ASN A 155 -7.32 11.17 -8.86
CA ASN A 155 -7.45 12.14 -9.93
C ASN A 155 -6.12 12.40 -10.67
N GLU A 156 -5.11 11.58 -10.39
CA GLU A 156 -3.80 11.71 -11.04
C GLU A 156 -3.64 10.79 -12.24
#